data_443713c6d9a478c28e692703b176a87f
#
_entry.id   443713c6d9a478c28e692703b176a87f
#
_cell.length_a   1.000
_cell.length_b   1.000
_cell.length_c   1.000
_cell.angle_alpha   90.00
_cell.angle_beta   90.00
_cell.angle_gamma   90.00
#
_symmetry.space_group_name_H-M   'P 1'
#
loop_
_entity.id
_entity.type
_entity.pdbx_description
1 polymer ?
#
loop_
_entity_poly.entity_id
_entity_poly.type
_entity_poly.pdbx_seq_one_letter_code
_entity_poly.pdbx_strand_id
1 'polypeptide(L)'
;MQGLPHFLKENFDISFLSAFKTHAKARYYFEILTYDDVLLLPELFWFSEEHSLPIFIIASGTNCLFAFDTFEGIIVRNRYAGYSEPYGDNGKSLIRVHSGELSTNLAIKLYQNYSISTLVPWVGLPGTM
;
A
#
# COMPACT_ATOMS: atom_id res chain seq x y z
N MET A 1 -28.59 8.74 -2.18
CA MET A 1 -27.28 8.63 -2.82
C MET A 1 -26.34 9.62 -2.15
N GLN A 2 -25.34 9.14 -1.45
CA GLN A 2 -24.25 10.02 -1.03
C GLN A 2 -23.42 10.40 -2.25
N GLY A 3 -22.95 11.64 -2.30
CA GLY A 3 -22.04 12.08 -3.35
C GLY A 3 -20.70 11.37 -3.27
N LEU A 4 -19.82 11.61 -4.24
CA LEU A 4 -18.46 11.05 -4.26
C LEU A 4 -17.72 11.44 -2.97
N PRO A 5 -17.15 10.47 -2.23
CA PRO A 5 -16.30 10.77 -1.07
C PRO A 5 -15.16 11.72 -1.44
N HIS A 6 -14.97 12.77 -0.66
CA HIS A 6 -14.04 13.86 -0.94
C HIS A 6 -12.56 13.42 -1.07
N PHE A 7 -12.22 12.27 -0.50
CA PHE A 7 -10.87 11.71 -0.54
C PHE A 7 -10.60 10.87 -1.82
N LEU A 8 -11.61 10.53 -2.61
CA LEU A 8 -11.45 9.80 -3.87
C LEU A 8 -11.08 10.76 -5.01
N LYS A 9 -10.07 10.36 -5.77
CA LYS A 9 -9.67 11.03 -7.02
C LYS A 9 -10.28 10.29 -8.20
N GLU A 10 -10.91 11.02 -9.13
CA GLU A 10 -11.53 10.44 -10.32
C GLU A 10 -10.56 10.41 -11.51
N ASN A 11 -10.73 9.44 -12.39
CA ASN A 11 -9.99 9.28 -13.64
C ASN A 11 -8.46 9.42 -13.46
N PHE A 12 -7.96 8.81 -12.40
CA PHE A 12 -6.59 9.00 -11.96
C PHE A 12 -5.62 8.14 -12.76
N ASP A 13 -4.53 8.74 -13.27
CA ASP A 13 -3.45 8.01 -13.93
C ASP A 13 -2.68 7.16 -12.94
N ILE A 14 -2.70 5.84 -13.15
CA ILE A 14 -2.02 4.83 -12.32
C ILE A 14 -0.83 4.18 -13.04
N SER A 15 -0.42 4.69 -14.19
CA SER A 15 0.69 4.13 -15.01
C SER A 15 1.98 3.97 -14.20
N PHE A 16 2.21 4.89 -13.25
CA PHE A 16 3.38 4.85 -12.38
C PHE A 16 3.38 3.70 -11.36
N LEU A 17 2.23 3.04 -11.14
CA LEU A 17 2.09 1.87 -10.27
C LEU A 17 2.41 0.55 -10.98
N SER A 18 2.82 0.60 -12.22
CA SER A 18 3.28 -0.57 -12.97
C SER A 18 4.78 -0.48 -13.21
N ALA A 19 5.52 -1.51 -12.81
CA ALA A 19 6.95 -1.63 -13.13
C ALA A 19 7.20 -1.66 -14.65
N PHE A 20 6.22 -2.13 -15.41
CA PHE A 20 6.24 -2.19 -16.88
C PHE A 20 5.81 -0.87 -17.55
N LYS A 21 5.45 0.14 -16.76
CA LYS A 21 4.99 1.46 -17.22
C LYS A 21 3.87 1.38 -18.27
N THR A 22 2.97 0.42 -18.12
CA THR A 22 1.78 0.32 -18.94
C THR A 22 0.83 1.46 -18.62
N HIS A 23 0.30 2.11 -19.66
CA HIS A 23 -0.68 3.18 -19.47
C HIS A 23 -1.97 2.60 -18.92
N ALA A 24 -2.40 3.15 -17.80
CA ALA A 24 -3.68 2.79 -17.21
C ALA A 24 -4.22 3.91 -16.33
N LYS A 25 -5.54 3.97 -16.23
CA LYS A 25 -6.27 4.86 -15.32
C LYS A 25 -7.12 4.04 -14.36
N ALA A 26 -7.40 4.60 -13.20
CA ALA A 26 -8.43 4.11 -12.30
C ALA A 26 -9.62 5.07 -12.35
N ARG A 27 -10.84 4.51 -12.38
CA ARG A 27 -12.06 5.33 -12.24
C ARG A 27 -12.03 6.11 -10.96
N TYR A 28 -11.63 5.46 -9.85
CA TYR A 28 -11.39 6.09 -8.55
C TYR A 28 -10.06 5.64 -7.97
N TYR A 29 -9.39 6.56 -7.28
CA TYR A 29 -8.10 6.31 -6.65
C TYR A 29 -8.09 6.88 -5.23
N PHE A 30 -7.55 6.10 -4.29
CA PHE A 30 -7.32 6.49 -2.92
C PHE A 30 -5.92 6.06 -2.46
N GLU A 31 -5.24 6.90 -1.68
CA GLU A 31 -3.91 6.60 -1.15
C GLU A 31 -3.92 6.62 0.37
N ILE A 32 -3.46 5.55 1.00
CA ILE A 32 -3.32 5.42 2.46
C ILE A 32 -1.89 5.78 2.83
N LEU A 33 -1.69 6.91 3.49
CA LEU A 33 -0.41 7.41 3.98
C LEU A 33 -0.32 7.43 5.49
N THR A 34 -1.45 7.64 6.16
CA THR A 34 -1.54 7.86 7.60
C THR A 34 -2.61 6.97 8.23
N TYR A 35 -2.64 6.93 9.56
CA TYR A 35 -3.72 6.26 10.28
C TYR A 35 -5.09 6.89 10.02
N ASP A 36 -5.14 8.21 9.84
CA ASP A 36 -6.41 8.90 9.54
C ASP A 36 -6.98 8.44 8.19
N ASP A 37 -6.12 8.14 7.20
CA ASP A 37 -6.57 7.57 5.94
C ASP A 37 -7.15 6.15 6.12
N VAL A 38 -6.60 5.37 7.05
CA VAL A 38 -7.15 4.04 7.40
C VAL A 38 -8.57 4.17 7.96
N LEU A 39 -8.86 5.21 8.72
CA LEU A 39 -10.20 5.45 9.28
C LEU A 39 -11.26 5.79 8.22
N LEU A 40 -10.86 6.14 7.00
CA LEU A 40 -11.76 6.38 5.86
C LEU A 40 -12.17 5.09 5.13
N LEU A 41 -11.50 3.96 5.40
CA LEU A 41 -11.80 2.69 4.72
C LEU A 41 -13.25 2.22 4.88
N PRO A 42 -13.93 2.34 6.03
CA PRO A 42 -15.34 1.95 6.14
C PRO A 42 -16.22 2.72 5.18
N GLU A 43 -16.02 4.04 5.01
CA GLU A 43 -16.75 4.86 4.05
C GLU A 43 -16.44 4.45 2.61
N LEU A 44 -15.18 4.16 2.30
CA LEU A 44 -14.76 3.69 0.99
C LEU A 44 -15.44 2.35 0.63
N PHE A 45 -15.44 1.37 1.56
CA PHE A 45 -16.08 0.08 1.33
C PHE A 45 -17.59 0.23 1.14
N TRP A 46 -18.24 1.05 1.95
CA TRP A 46 -19.67 1.32 1.80
C TRP A 46 -19.98 1.97 0.44
N PHE A 47 -19.19 2.96 -0.01
CA PHE A 47 -19.32 3.56 -1.34
C PHE A 47 -19.12 2.52 -2.46
N SER A 48 -18.14 1.65 -2.32
CA SER A 48 -17.88 0.55 -3.27
C SER A 48 -19.08 -0.38 -3.40
N GLU A 49 -19.68 -0.79 -2.27
CA GLU A 49 -20.84 -1.68 -2.26
C GLU A 49 -22.07 -1.00 -2.88
N GLU A 50 -22.37 0.25 -2.49
CA GLU A 50 -23.51 1.01 -3.01
C GLU A 50 -23.45 1.15 -4.54
N HIS A 51 -22.24 1.31 -5.11
CA HIS A 51 -22.04 1.53 -6.53
C HIS A 51 -21.59 0.28 -7.30
N SER A 52 -21.51 -0.87 -6.63
CA SER A 52 -21.03 -2.14 -7.21
C SER A 52 -19.64 -2.01 -7.87
N LEU A 53 -18.73 -1.27 -7.23
CA LEU A 53 -17.39 -1.01 -7.74
C LEU A 53 -16.39 -2.02 -7.15
N PRO A 54 -15.59 -2.71 -7.96
CA PRO A 54 -14.51 -3.53 -7.44
C PRO A 54 -13.43 -2.68 -6.79
N ILE A 55 -12.85 -3.20 -5.70
CA ILE A 55 -11.68 -2.59 -5.05
C ILE A 55 -10.45 -3.45 -5.35
N PHE A 56 -9.35 -2.81 -5.74
CA PHE A 56 -8.05 -3.43 -5.87
C PHE A 56 -7.03 -2.68 -5.01
N ILE A 57 -6.44 -3.39 -4.04
CA ILE A 57 -5.43 -2.83 -3.15
C ILE A 57 -4.05 -3.11 -3.72
N ILE A 58 -3.25 -2.07 -3.87
CA ILE A 58 -1.89 -2.14 -4.39
C ILE A 58 -0.93 -1.42 -3.43
N ALA A 59 0.31 -1.88 -3.36
CA ALA A 59 1.37 -1.20 -2.64
C ALA A 59 2.25 -0.38 -3.61
N SER A 60 3.51 -0.78 -3.79
CA SER A 60 4.43 -0.10 -4.70
C SER A 60 4.25 -0.47 -6.18
N GLY A 61 3.47 -1.51 -6.49
CA GLY A 61 3.20 -1.93 -7.86
C GLY A 61 4.40 -2.54 -8.61
N THR A 62 5.44 -2.94 -7.90
CA THR A 62 6.70 -3.41 -8.48
C THR A 62 6.58 -4.71 -9.28
N ASN A 63 5.48 -5.44 -9.13
CA ASN A 63 5.21 -6.67 -9.87
C ASN A 63 3.80 -6.65 -10.48
N CYS A 64 3.36 -5.46 -10.93
CA CYS A 64 2.05 -5.28 -11.53
C CYS A 64 2.18 -4.93 -13.02
N LEU A 65 1.39 -5.61 -13.83
CA LEU A 65 1.14 -5.31 -15.23
C LEU A 65 -0.35 -4.99 -15.38
N PHE A 66 -0.67 -3.79 -15.84
CA PHE A 66 -2.05 -3.42 -16.16
C PHE A 66 -2.37 -3.81 -17.60
N ALA A 67 -3.31 -4.75 -17.77
CA ALA A 67 -3.79 -5.23 -19.06
C ALA A 67 -5.14 -4.61 -19.43
N PHE A 68 -5.37 -3.36 -19.02
CA PHE A 68 -6.56 -2.57 -19.27
C PHE A 68 -6.20 -1.10 -19.43
N ASP A 69 -7.00 -0.34 -20.14
CA ASP A 69 -6.83 1.13 -20.26
C ASP A 69 -7.41 1.85 -19.03
N THR A 70 -8.56 1.39 -18.55
CA THR A 70 -9.21 1.92 -17.36
C THR A 70 -9.69 0.79 -16.46
N PHE A 71 -9.35 0.86 -15.19
CA PHE A 71 -9.93 0.03 -14.15
C PHE A 71 -11.25 0.66 -13.69
N GLU A 72 -12.37 0.01 -14.00
CA GLU A 72 -13.72 0.48 -13.66
C GLU A 72 -14.07 0.19 -12.20
N GLY A 73 -13.21 0.65 -11.30
CA GLY A 73 -13.32 0.43 -9.87
C GLY A 73 -12.48 1.40 -9.08
N ILE A 74 -12.14 1.02 -7.86
CA ILE A 74 -11.34 1.80 -6.92
C ILE A 74 -9.97 1.16 -6.75
N ILE A 75 -8.91 1.86 -7.10
CA ILE A 75 -7.53 1.49 -6.74
C ILE A 75 -7.19 2.13 -5.40
N VAL A 76 -6.86 1.31 -4.43
CA VAL A 76 -6.38 1.75 -3.11
C VAL A 76 -4.88 1.50 -3.02
N ARG A 77 -4.08 2.55 -2.99
CA ARG A 77 -2.64 2.44 -2.82
C ARG A 77 -2.26 2.50 -1.35
N ASN A 78 -1.71 1.41 -0.82
CA ASN A 78 -1.22 1.41 0.55
C ASN A 78 0.26 1.82 0.62
N ARG A 79 0.52 2.95 1.28
CA ARG A 79 1.84 3.49 1.59
C ARG A 79 2.00 3.79 3.08
N TYR A 80 1.08 3.33 3.91
CA TYR A 80 1.16 3.51 5.35
C TYR A 80 2.34 2.72 5.90
N ALA A 81 3.45 3.42 6.09
CA ALA A 81 4.74 2.88 6.50
C ALA A 81 4.96 3.04 8.01
N GLY A 82 5.89 2.26 8.55
CA GLY A 82 6.32 2.31 9.94
C GLY A 82 6.53 0.94 10.53
N TYR A 83 7.23 0.90 11.64
CA TYR A 83 7.48 -0.34 12.39
C TYR A 83 7.65 -0.03 13.89
N SER A 84 7.36 -1.01 14.73
CA SER A 84 7.59 -0.92 16.18
C SER A 84 9.06 -1.17 16.52
N GLU A 85 9.47 -0.75 17.71
CA GLU A 85 10.70 -1.29 18.30
C GLU A 85 10.61 -2.82 18.43
N PRO A 86 11.75 -3.52 18.33
CA PRO A 86 11.80 -4.95 18.60
C PRO A 86 11.35 -5.26 20.03
N TYR A 87 10.53 -6.28 20.19
CA TYR A 87 10.09 -6.77 21.49
C TYR A 87 10.29 -8.29 21.60
N GLY A 88 10.55 -8.76 22.80
CA GLY A 88 10.80 -10.18 23.05
C GLY A 88 9.51 -10.97 23.28
N ASP A 89 9.41 -12.16 22.67
CA ASP A 89 8.38 -13.14 22.95
C ASP A 89 8.96 -14.56 22.84
N ASN A 90 8.93 -15.31 23.94
CA ASN A 90 9.39 -16.71 24.01
C ASN A 90 10.81 -16.93 23.39
N GLY A 91 11.75 -16.03 23.67
CA GLY A 91 13.13 -16.12 23.18
C GLY A 91 13.30 -15.69 21.71
N LYS A 92 12.26 -15.12 21.08
CA LYS A 92 12.30 -14.54 19.75
C LYS A 92 12.21 -13.02 19.82
N SER A 93 12.83 -12.35 18.87
CA SER A 93 12.61 -10.91 18.66
C SER A 93 11.53 -10.73 17.61
N LEU A 94 10.50 -10.00 17.96
CA LEU A 94 9.37 -9.66 17.09
C LEU A 94 9.37 -8.17 16.79
N ILE A 95 8.88 -7.80 15.64
CA ILE A 95 8.59 -6.43 15.24
C ILE A 95 7.21 -6.39 14.58
N ARG A 96 6.45 -5.35 14.87
CA ARG A 96 5.21 -5.06 14.13
C ARG A 96 5.55 -4.09 13.00
N VAL A 97 5.14 -4.42 11.79
CA VAL A 97 5.44 -3.61 10.59
C VAL A 97 4.14 -3.28 9.90
N HIS A 98 4.00 -2.03 9.46
CA HIS A 98 2.88 -1.64 8.60
C HIS A 98 3.14 -2.15 7.17
N SER A 99 2.11 -2.64 6.51
CA SER A 99 2.24 -3.29 5.20
C SER A 99 2.62 -2.34 4.04
N GLY A 100 2.63 -1.03 4.28
CA GLY A 100 3.17 -0.03 3.34
C GLY A 100 4.67 0.25 3.52
N GLU A 101 5.35 -0.33 4.54
CA GLU A 101 6.78 -0.13 4.73
C GLU A 101 7.58 -0.87 3.66
N LEU A 102 8.60 -0.21 3.10
CA LEU A 102 9.48 -0.82 2.12
C LEU A 102 10.43 -1.83 2.78
N SER A 103 10.49 -3.05 2.24
CA SER A 103 11.33 -4.13 2.76
C SER A 103 12.81 -3.74 2.86
N THR A 104 13.34 -3.06 1.86
CA THR A 104 14.72 -2.53 1.87
C THR A 104 14.94 -1.53 2.99
N ASN A 105 14.02 -0.57 3.18
CA ASN A 105 14.14 0.44 4.24
C ASN A 105 14.09 -0.19 5.62
N LEU A 106 13.17 -1.13 5.83
CA LEU A 106 13.05 -1.87 7.08
C LEU A 106 14.36 -2.61 7.40
N ALA A 107 14.93 -3.35 6.45
CA ALA A 107 16.17 -4.09 6.63
C ALA A 107 17.33 -3.19 7.05
N ILE A 108 17.50 -2.05 6.37
CA ILE A 108 18.54 -1.06 6.66
C ILE A 108 18.35 -0.48 8.08
N LYS A 109 17.15 -0.02 8.39
CA LYS A 109 16.85 0.62 9.69
C LYS A 109 17.01 -0.35 10.86
N LEU A 110 16.58 -1.61 10.72
CA LEU A 110 16.75 -2.62 11.76
C LEU A 110 18.22 -2.95 12.00
N TYR A 111 19.03 -3.00 10.95
CA TYR A 111 20.46 -3.19 11.09
C TYR A 111 21.13 -2.00 11.79
N GLN A 112 20.83 -0.77 11.35
CA GLN A 112 21.44 0.45 11.88
C GLN A 112 21.04 0.74 13.34
N ASN A 113 19.76 0.55 13.68
CA ASN A 113 19.25 0.96 14.99
C ASN A 113 19.32 -0.14 16.05
N TYR A 114 19.27 -1.42 15.63
CA TYR A 114 19.17 -2.55 16.56
C TYR A 114 20.19 -3.66 16.31
N SER A 115 21.09 -3.50 15.35
CA SER A 115 22.06 -4.52 14.92
C SER A 115 21.42 -5.84 14.47
N ILE A 116 20.15 -5.79 14.03
CA ILE A 116 19.43 -6.95 13.51
C ILE A 116 19.80 -7.14 12.04
N SER A 117 20.58 -8.19 11.75
CA SER A 117 21.09 -8.48 10.40
C SER A 117 20.25 -9.47 9.60
N THR A 118 19.25 -10.10 10.19
CA THR A 118 18.44 -11.16 9.58
C THR A 118 17.80 -10.75 8.25
N LEU A 119 17.41 -9.48 8.12
CA LEU A 119 16.78 -8.94 6.91
C LEU A 119 17.76 -8.27 5.93
N VAL A 120 19.05 -8.20 6.25
CA VAL A 120 20.05 -7.59 5.35
C VAL A 120 20.03 -8.19 3.94
N PRO A 121 19.82 -9.51 3.73
CA PRO A 121 19.67 -10.07 2.39
C PRO A 121 18.48 -9.53 1.59
N TRP A 122 17.54 -8.83 2.22
CA TRP A 122 16.39 -8.21 1.56
C TRP A 122 16.68 -6.81 1.01
N VAL A 123 17.87 -6.27 1.30
CA VAL A 123 18.28 -4.97 0.76
C VAL A 123 18.36 -5.07 -0.76
N GLY A 124 17.63 -4.18 -1.44
CA GLY A 124 17.54 -4.17 -2.90
C GLY A 124 16.38 -5.00 -3.48
N LEU A 125 15.70 -5.82 -2.67
CA LEU A 125 14.46 -6.44 -3.13
C LEU A 125 13.36 -5.37 -3.24
N PRO A 126 12.68 -5.29 -4.39
CA PRO A 126 11.58 -4.36 -4.54
C PRO A 126 10.34 -4.85 -3.78
N GLY A 127 9.55 -3.91 -3.27
CA GLY A 127 8.28 -4.21 -2.65
C GLY A 127 8.15 -3.72 -1.21
N THR A 128 6.95 -3.92 -0.68
CA THR A 128 6.56 -3.61 0.69
C THR A 128 6.32 -4.88 1.49
N MET A 129 6.16 -4.72 2.79
CA MET A 129 5.91 -5.81 3.73
C MET A 129 4.50 -6.37 3.60
#